data_6619ffb76d06e8f1d136e2fc08331f53
#
_entry.id   6619ffb76d06e8f1d136e2fc08331f53
#
_cell.length_a   1.000
_cell.length_b   1.000
_cell.length_c   1.000
_cell.angle_alpha   90.00
_cell.angle_beta   90.00
_cell.angle_gamma   90.00
#
_symmetry.space_group_name_H-M   'P 1'
#
loop_
_entity.id
_entity.type
_entity.pdbx_description
1 polymer ?
#
loop_
_entity_poly.entity_id
_entity_poly.type
_entity_poly.pdbx_seq_one_letter_code
_entity_poly.pdbx_strand_id
1 'polypeptide(L)' 'MTQYDSELDLVNERLKQIDELKEKFSGFPEVKQKLQGARDALVESEEEIMTYYDLTSLEK' A
#
# COMPACT_ATOMS: atom_id res chain seq x y z
N MET A 1 11.77 8.40 14.63
CA MET A 1 11.04 7.88 13.44
C MET A 1 11.11 8.89 12.30
N THR A 2 11.45 8.45 11.10
CA THR A 2 11.55 9.33 9.94
C THR A 2 10.18 9.44 9.25
N GLN A 3 10.03 10.47 8.41
CA GLN A 3 8.82 10.64 7.61
C GLN A 3 8.60 9.43 6.68
N TYR A 4 9.69 8.85 6.19
CA TYR A 4 9.67 7.65 5.36
C TYR A 4 8.96 6.49 6.07
N ASP A 5 9.33 6.23 7.33
CA ASP A 5 8.71 5.16 8.10
C ASP A 5 7.22 5.40 8.32
N SER A 6 6.83 6.66 8.58
CA SER A 6 5.43 7.01 8.77
C SER A 6 4.61 6.79 7.50
N GLU A 7 5.17 7.12 6.34
CA GLU A 7 4.49 6.90 5.07
C GLU A 7 4.31 5.43 4.76
N LEU A 8 5.34 4.61 4.99
CA LEU A 8 5.24 3.18 4.80
C LEU A 8 4.25 2.54 5.78
N ASP A 9 4.22 3.01 7.01
CA ASP A 9 3.27 2.52 8.00
C ASP A 9 1.83 2.78 7.57
N LEU A 10 1.57 3.97 6.99
CA LEU A 10 0.23 4.29 6.47
C LEU A 10 -0.16 3.37 5.33
N VAL A 11 0.75 3.11 4.41
CA VAL A 11 0.48 2.19 3.29
C VAL A 11 0.18 0.80 3.82
N ASN A 12 0.98 0.30 4.74
CA ASN A 12 0.79 -1.02 5.32
C ASN A 12 -0.53 -1.13 6.06
N GLU A 13 -0.93 -0.10 6.78
CA GLU A 13 -2.22 -0.07 7.45
C GLU A 13 -3.37 -0.12 6.46
N ARG A 14 -3.27 0.62 5.35
CA ARG A 14 -4.28 0.58 4.29
C ARG A 14 -4.36 -0.80 3.65
N LEU A 15 -3.22 -1.44 3.40
CA LEU A 15 -3.20 -2.79 2.85
C LEU A 15 -3.93 -3.76 3.78
N LYS A 16 -3.69 -3.65 5.07
CA LYS A 16 -4.36 -4.49 6.07
C LYS A 16 -5.87 -4.27 6.05
N GLN A 17 -6.32 -3.01 5.98
CA GLN A 17 -7.74 -2.68 5.91
C GLN A 17 -8.38 -3.26 4.65
N ILE A 18 -7.68 -3.20 3.52
CA ILE A 18 -8.19 -3.76 2.26
C ILE A 18 -8.32 -5.28 2.37
N ASP A 19 -7.35 -5.94 2.97
CA ASP A 19 -7.42 -7.39 3.16
C ASP A 19 -8.60 -7.78 4.04
N GLU A 20 -8.86 -7.02 5.09
CA GLU A 20 -10.02 -7.24 5.96
C GLU A 20 -11.32 -7.08 5.20
N LEU A 21 -11.41 -6.05 4.35
CA LEU A 21 -12.60 -5.83 3.52
C LEU A 21 -12.79 -6.93 2.48
N LYS A 22 -11.70 -7.41 1.89
CA LYS A 22 -11.77 -8.51 0.92
C LYS A 22 -12.35 -9.76 1.58
N GLU A 23 -11.96 -10.03 2.81
CA GLU A 23 -12.48 -11.16 3.55
C GLU A 23 -13.95 -10.97 3.88
N LYS A 24 -14.33 -9.76 4.32
CA LYS A 24 -15.72 -9.42 4.64
C LYS A 24 -16.64 -9.54 3.42
N PHE A 25 -16.15 -9.16 2.25
CA PHE A 25 -16.92 -9.20 1.01
C PHE A 25 -16.53 -10.36 0.12
N SER A 26 -16.13 -11.48 0.72
CA SER A 26 -15.68 -12.66 -0.02
C SER A 26 -16.77 -13.26 -0.91
N GLY A 27 -18.05 -13.01 -0.62
CA GLY A 27 -19.16 -13.45 -1.43
C GLY A 27 -19.51 -12.53 -2.61
N PHE A 28 -18.78 -11.43 -2.78
CA PHE A 28 -19.06 -10.41 -3.81
C PHE A 28 -17.85 -10.26 -4.72
N PRO A 29 -17.79 -11.03 -5.83
CA PRO A 29 -16.60 -11.03 -6.70
C PRO A 29 -16.22 -9.66 -7.25
N GLU A 30 -17.20 -8.82 -7.59
CA GLU A 30 -16.92 -7.49 -8.13
C GLU A 30 -16.23 -6.60 -7.11
N VAL A 31 -16.67 -6.67 -5.86
CA VAL A 31 -16.06 -5.90 -4.78
C VAL A 31 -14.64 -6.39 -4.52
N LYS A 32 -14.46 -7.69 -4.48
CA LYS A 32 -13.13 -8.29 -4.28
C LYS A 32 -12.16 -7.85 -5.36
N GLN A 33 -12.61 -7.82 -6.61
CA GLN A 33 -11.77 -7.43 -7.73
C GLN A 33 -11.32 -5.98 -7.62
N LYS A 34 -12.24 -5.10 -7.25
CA LYS A 34 -11.91 -3.68 -7.06
C LYS A 34 -10.96 -3.48 -5.89
N LEU A 35 -11.16 -4.21 -4.80
CA LEU A 35 -10.27 -4.14 -3.65
C LEU A 35 -8.87 -4.65 -4.01
N GLN A 36 -8.79 -5.70 -4.82
CA GLN A 36 -7.50 -6.20 -5.29
C GLN A 36 -6.76 -5.16 -6.12
N GLY A 37 -7.48 -4.43 -6.98
CA GLY A 37 -6.90 -3.35 -7.77
C GLY A 37 -6.36 -2.24 -6.88
N ALA A 38 -7.10 -1.87 -5.84
CA ALA A 38 -6.65 -0.86 -4.89
C ALA A 38 -5.40 -1.33 -4.14
N ARG A 39 -5.37 -2.60 -3.77
CA ARG A 39 -4.22 -3.18 -3.08
C ARG A 39 -2.97 -3.13 -3.97
N ASP A 40 -3.12 -3.50 -5.24
CA ASP A 40 -2.01 -3.48 -6.19
C ASP A 40 -1.47 -2.05 -6.37
N ALA A 41 -2.37 -1.06 -6.45
CA ALA A 41 -1.96 0.33 -6.55
C ALA A 41 -1.18 0.81 -5.32
N LEU A 42 -1.57 0.36 -4.13
CA LEU A 42 -0.86 0.71 -2.90
C LEU A 42 0.53 0.07 -2.86
N VAL A 43 0.66 -1.17 -3.32
CA VAL A 43 1.96 -1.83 -3.39
C VAL A 43 2.90 -1.08 -4.33
N GLU A 44 2.39 -0.64 -5.48
CA GLU A 44 3.18 0.17 -6.40
C GLU A 44 3.60 1.49 -5.77
N SER A 45 2.70 2.12 -5.02
CA SER A 45 3.02 3.37 -4.31
C SER A 45 4.12 3.15 -3.28
N GLU A 46 4.09 2.03 -2.58
CA GLU A 46 5.13 1.69 -1.61
C GLU A 46 6.50 1.59 -2.30
N GLU A 47 6.55 0.92 -3.44
CA GLU A 47 7.79 0.79 -4.22
C GLU A 47 8.30 2.15 -4.69
N GLU A 48 7.42 3.03 -5.14
CA GLU A 48 7.79 4.37 -5.56
C GLU A 48 8.33 5.19 -4.40
N ILE A 49 7.72 5.08 -3.24
CA ILE A 49 8.20 5.78 -2.04
C ILE A 49 9.60 5.30 -1.68
N MET A 50 9.83 4.00 -1.69
CA MET A 50 11.14 3.43 -1.40
C MET A 50 12.19 3.91 -2.39
N THR A 51 11.85 3.91 -3.67
CA THR A 51 12.76 4.39 -4.73
C THR A 51 13.11 5.86 -4.53
N TYR A 52 12.11 6.68 -4.23
CA TYR A 52 12.31 8.10 -3.99
C TYR A 52 13.31 8.36 -2.87
N TYR A 53 13.15 7.67 -1.76
CA TYR A 53 14.05 7.87 -0.62
C TYR A 53 15.44 7.31 -0.87
N ASP A 54 15.55 6.22 -1.64
CA ASP A 54 16.85 5.69 -2.03
C ASP A 54 17.62 6.67 -2.89
N LEU A 55 16.94 7.29 -3.88
CA LEU A 55 17.57 8.30 -4.74
C LEU A 55 18.00 9.52 -3.96
N THR A 56 17.16 9.98 -3.04
CA THR A 56 17.47 11.12 -2.19
C THR A 56 18.66 10.83 -1.29
N SER A 57 18.75 9.60 -0.81
CA SER A 57 19.85 9.15 0.02
C SER A 57 21.18 9.17 -0.72
N LEU A 58 21.16 8.79 -1.99
CA LEU A 58 22.35 8.74 -2.83
C LEU A 58 22.89 10.14 -3.15
N GLU A 59 22.03 11.13 -3.16
CA GLU A 59 22.44 12.52 -3.43
C GLU A 59 23.22 13.16 -2.32
N LYS A 60 23.18 12.60 -1.15
CA LYS A 60 23.98 13.10 -0.02
C LYS A 60 25.41 12.64 -0.13
#